data_3779702d3c255e22d8d556cde51bafc3
#
_entry.id   3779702d3c255e22d8d556cde51bafc3
#
_cell.length_a   1.000
_cell.length_b   1.000
_cell.length_c   1.000
_cell.angle_alpha   90.00
_cell.angle_beta   90.00
_cell.angle_gamma   90.00
#
_symmetry.space_group_name_H-M   'P 1'
#
loop_
_entity.id
_entity.type
_entity.pdbx_description
1 polymer ?
#
loop_
_entity_poly.entity_id
_entity_poly.type
_entity_poly.pdbx_seq_one_letter_code
_entity_poly.pdbx_strand_id
1 'polypeptide(L)'
;GGLAIAPAAAGWVPREALREAVDPLLIVQKQASPLGGYRAWFDAANYDQTLFTVTGDTTGIDRVRIATLGDYDGEVFRAGDQDGDPLFARLAGDGAAGGSSLTVTIGEGYSGVWVPVPGTIDAAPGFSGAKAEALTDGFYVSRSDAAAVDVAERADGGYGLEVGDSYRVDARPSAAGTELGDARGGQPLVAESDYPEMAEWVEAQEVPRTGDGLAELVTRLRERGYLSHSLTDGDSAAPWIADLQATSGYAFQSSYAGHSTARIEELFADLADQQRIAGPDAADEILVAAVGDDEQFAAAAAVLARYFGFDSRVVVGARLATEEDAPSVAPCEGGVCTGANVTAWVEVRAADGTWATLDASPQFAVTPIDVTEGEQLPENPTVPQESSTDVLDPPPAQRDDSEGSAADDALDSDWFAALLPILLAVGTGVLAVFLLLLPLLFLFLIKRLRRNRRRDEPVPEVRVVGAWDELLDSYVDHRIAVPTGVSRQSIAAAVGRPQAIALAAAVDAAVFAEHPPTRESADAAWALVDEERAGLTESSTLFDRLKAAVNLASFLRHFTPRAVLAAGLSLFRHKETRQ
;
A
#
# COMPACT_ATOMS: atom_id res chain seq x y z
N GLY A 1 -41.02 -67.85 14.86
CA GLY A 1 -40.87 -66.85 13.86
C GLY A 1 -40.28 -65.58 14.44
N GLY A 2 -38.97 -65.45 14.47
CA GLY A 2 -38.32 -64.23 14.90
C GLY A 2 -38.02 -63.37 13.69
N LEU A 3 -38.57 -62.14 13.67
CA LEU A 3 -38.20 -61.10 12.72
C LEU A 3 -36.87 -60.50 13.16
N ALA A 4 -35.80 -60.72 12.41
CA ALA A 4 -34.55 -59.97 12.54
C ALA A 4 -34.71 -58.60 11.83
N ILE A 5 -34.73 -57.53 12.58
CA ILE A 5 -34.64 -56.16 12.09
C ILE A 5 -33.14 -55.89 11.89
N ALA A 6 -32.68 -55.90 10.64
CA ALA A 6 -31.36 -55.36 10.30
C ALA A 6 -31.36 -53.84 10.47
N PRO A 7 -30.35 -53.25 11.13
CA PRO A 7 -30.24 -51.81 11.17
C PRO A 7 -29.88 -51.32 9.74
N ALA A 8 -30.73 -50.48 9.19
CA ALA A 8 -30.42 -49.76 7.93
C ALA A 8 -29.11 -48.98 8.16
N ALA A 9 -28.13 -49.28 7.32
CA ALA A 9 -26.92 -48.48 7.18
C ALA A 9 -27.34 -47.04 6.84
N ALA A 10 -27.37 -46.20 7.83
CA ALA A 10 -27.45 -44.79 7.63
C ALA A 10 -26.17 -44.40 6.83
N GLY A 11 -26.38 -44.03 5.59
CA GLY A 11 -25.30 -43.51 4.75
C GLY A 11 -24.59 -42.42 5.50
N TRP A 12 -23.34 -42.60 5.77
CA TRP A 12 -22.44 -41.55 6.17
C TRP A 12 -22.41 -40.57 4.99
N VAL A 13 -23.22 -39.53 5.04
CA VAL A 13 -22.93 -38.30 4.34
C VAL A 13 -21.70 -37.75 5.06
N PRO A 14 -20.54 -37.55 4.38
CA PRO A 14 -19.47 -36.82 4.99
C PRO A 14 -20.07 -35.51 5.45
N ARG A 15 -20.15 -35.27 6.74
CA ARG A 15 -20.31 -33.92 7.23
C ARG A 15 -19.04 -33.22 6.75
N GLU A 16 -19.15 -32.48 5.66
CA GLU A 16 -18.30 -31.33 5.47
C GLU A 16 -18.50 -30.50 6.74
N ALA A 17 -17.56 -30.60 7.66
CA ALA A 17 -17.42 -29.58 8.67
C ALA A 17 -17.32 -28.29 7.85
N LEU A 18 -18.32 -27.42 7.93
CA LEU A 18 -18.19 -26.02 7.63
C LEU A 18 -17.18 -25.49 8.66
N ARG A 19 -15.91 -25.81 8.49
CA ARG A 19 -14.83 -24.92 8.83
C ARG A 19 -15.18 -23.70 7.97
N GLU A 20 -15.48 -22.59 8.63
CA GLU A 20 -15.55 -21.30 7.95
C GLU A 20 -14.32 -21.27 7.04
N ALA A 21 -14.57 -21.40 5.74
CA ALA A 21 -13.49 -21.35 4.77
C ALA A 21 -13.02 -19.90 4.79
N VAL A 22 -12.01 -19.65 5.62
CA VAL A 22 -11.35 -18.35 5.66
C VAL A 22 -10.65 -18.24 4.30
N ASP A 23 -11.10 -17.30 3.49
CA ASP A 23 -10.44 -16.99 2.24
C ASP A 23 -9.12 -16.26 2.55
N PRO A 24 -7.96 -16.87 2.32
CA PRO A 24 -6.67 -16.26 2.62
C PRO A 24 -6.48 -14.93 1.89
N LEU A 25 -6.98 -14.79 0.67
CA LEU A 25 -6.89 -13.57 -0.11
C LEU A 25 -7.59 -12.39 0.60
N LEU A 26 -8.79 -12.61 1.14
CA LEU A 26 -9.51 -11.57 1.85
C LEU A 26 -8.79 -11.11 3.12
N ILE A 27 -8.06 -12.01 3.80
CA ILE A 27 -7.25 -11.63 4.96
C ILE A 27 -6.06 -10.79 4.50
N VAL A 28 -5.36 -11.22 3.45
CA VAL A 28 -4.20 -10.51 2.90
C VAL A 28 -4.59 -9.13 2.38
N GLN A 29 -5.68 -9.02 1.64
CA GLN A 29 -6.16 -7.74 1.09
C GLN A 29 -6.65 -6.74 2.16
N LYS A 30 -6.99 -7.22 3.35
CA LYS A 30 -7.31 -6.35 4.49
C LYS A 30 -6.09 -5.77 5.19
N GLN A 31 -4.90 -6.35 4.96
CA GLN A 31 -3.65 -5.80 5.49
C GLN A 31 -3.17 -4.62 4.63
N ALA A 32 -2.35 -3.77 5.22
CA ALA A 32 -1.63 -2.78 4.44
C ALA A 32 -0.70 -3.48 3.44
N SER A 33 -0.57 -2.93 2.23
CA SER A 33 0.38 -3.45 1.27
C SER A 33 1.80 -3.36 1.83
N PRO A 34 2.58 -4.45 1.80
CA PRO A 34 3.97 -4.43 2.24
C PRO A 34 4.82 -3.40 1.50
N LEU A 35 4.51 -3.12 0.24
CA LEU A 35 5.20 -2.08 -0.54
C LEU A 35 4.80 -0.68 -0.06
N GLY A 36 3.52 -0.43 0.20
CA GLY A 36 3.05 0.87 0.74
C GLY A 36 3.54 1.14 2.18
N GLY A 37 3.94 0.11 2.91
CA GLY A 37 4.57 0.21 4.23
C GLY A 37 6.11 0.17 4.21
N TYR A 38 6.73 0.19 3.02
CA TYR A 38 8.16 -0.03 2.82
C TYR A 38 9.05 0.89 3.68
N ARG A 39 8.76 2.18 3.69
CA ARG A 39 9.55 3.20 4.40
C ARG A 39 9.59 3.03 5.91
N ALA A 40 8.59 2.39 6.49
CA ALA A 40 8.56 2.15 7.93
C ALA A 40 9.73 1.28 8.42
N TRP A 41 10.34 0.48 7.55
CA TRP A 41 11.53 -0.30 7.90
C TRP A 41 12.77 0.56 8.14
N PHE A 42 12.84 1.74 7.51
CA PHE A 42 13.95 2.67 7.62
C PHE A 42 13.79 3.68 8.76
N ASP A 43 12.68 3.64 9.48
CA ASP A 43 12.51 4.41 10.72
C ASP A 43 13.44 3.89 11.81
N ALA A 44 13.96 4.78 12.65
CA ALA A 44 14.90 4.45 13.73
C ALA A 44 14.38 3.36 14.70
N ALA A 45 13.06 3.21 14.83
CA ALA A 45 12.46 2.18 15.67
C ALA A 45 12.55 0.77 15.07
N ASN A 46 12.61 0.66 13.74
CA ASN A 46 12.51 -0.62 13.00
C ASN A 46 13.82 -1.01 12.30
N TYR A 47 14.68 -0.05 12.04
CA TYR A 47 15.87 -0.22 11.21
C TYR A 47 16.78 -1.36 11.66
N ASP A 48 17.12 -1.41 12.94
CA ASP A 48 17.98 -2.43 13.55
C ASP A 48 17.21 -3.64 14.10
N GLN A 49 15.88 -3.64 14.00
CA GLN A 49 15.07 -4.75 14.52
C GLN A 49 15.26 -5.99 13.64
N THR A 50 15.59 -7.12 14.27
CA THR A 50 15.65 -8.40 13.56
C THR A 50 14.25 -8.81 13.09
N LEU A 51 14.10 -8.94 11.78
CA LEU A 51 12.85 -9.41 11.17
C LEU A 51 12.79 -10.93 11.17
N PHE A 52 13.84 -11.55 10.69
CA PHE A 52 13.98 -13.01 10.68
C PHE A 52 15.46 -13.40 10.52
N THR A 53 15.75 -14.65 10.87
CA THR A 53 17.07 -15.23 10.68
C THR A 53 16.96 -16.47 9.82
N VAL A 54 17.80 -16.58 8.78
CA VAL A 54 17.90 -17.75 7.91
C VAL A 54 19.16 -18.51 8.28
N THR A 55 19.02 -19.79 8.63
CA THR A 55 20.16 -20.65 8.98
C THR A 55 20.18 -21.90 8.11
N GLY A 56 21.37 -22.36 7.75
CA GLY A 56 21.60 -23.51 6.86
C GLY A 56 22.51 -23.13 5.70
N ASP A 57 22.57 -24.00 4.69
CA ASP A 57 23.39 -23.78 3.48
C ASP A 57 22.59 -22.94 2.46
N THR A 58 22.88 -21.65 2.38
CA THR A 58 22.25 -20.70 1.45
C THR A 58 22.96 -20.63 0.10
N THR A 59 23.88 -21.53 -0.22
CA THR A 59 24.61 -21.51 -1.48
C THR A 59 23.66 -21.50 -2.69
N GLY A 60 23.78 -20.48 -3.53
CA GLY A 60 22.91 -20.26 -4.69
C GLY A 60 21.53 -19.69 -4.36
N ILE A 61 21.23 -19.41 -3.09
CA ILE A 61 20.00 -18.74 -2.65
C ILE A 61 20.37 -17.33 -2.19
N ASP A 62 20.17 -16.37 -3.06
CA ASP A 62 20.61 -14.97 -2.86
C ASP A 62 19.51 -14.08 -2.22
N ARG A 63 18.26 -14.52 -2.20
CA ARG A 63 17.12 -13.70 -1.78
C ARG A 63 16.13 -14.45 -0.89
N VAL A 64 15.47 -13.69 0.01
CA VAL A 64 14.28 -14.10 0.75
C VAL A 64 13.12 -13.24 0.29
N ARG A 65 12.08 -13.87 -0.22
CA ARG A 65 10.83 -13.21 -0.60
C ARG A 65 9.93 -13.10 0.63
N ILE A 66 9.47 -11.89 0.96
CA ILE A 66 8.48 -11.64 2.00
C ILE A 66 7.10 -11.61 1.34
N ALA A 67 6.89 -10.73 0.36
CA ALA A 67 5.62 -10.55 -0.30
C ALA A 67 5.79 -10.44 -1.81
N THR A 68 4.78 -10.89 -2.56
CA THR A 68 4.71 -10.72 -4.02
C THR A 68 3.38 -10.08 -4.37
N LEU A 69 3.44 -9.00 -5.14
CA LEU A 69 2.33 -8.09 -5.42
C LEU A 69 2.20 -7.93 -6.94
N GLY A 70 1.20 -8.56 -7.54
CA GLY A 70 0.98 -8.56 -9.00
C GLY A 70 -0.18 -7.68 -9.45
N ASP A 71 -1.13 -7.38 -8.56
CA ASP A 71 -2.28 -6.53 -8.87
C ASP A 71 -1.97 -5.06 -8.57
N TYR A 72 -2.19 -4.19 -9.56
CA TYR A 72 -1.97 -2.74 -9.43
C TYR A 72 -3.20 -1.97 -9.92
N ASP A 73 -3.82 -1.24 -9.02
CA ASP A 73 -5.05 -0.47 -9.27
C ASP A 73 -4.81 1.01 -9.66
N GLY A 74 -3.56 1.40 -9.88
CA GLY A 74 -3.14 2.78 -10.13
C GLY A 74 -2.79 3.57 -8.87
N GLU A 75 -3.04 3.00 -7.69
CA GLU A 75 -2.73 3.60 -6.39
C GLU A 75 -1.71 2.76 -5.62
N VAL A 76 -1.92 1.43 -5.58
CA VAL A 76 -1.08 0.54 -4.78
C VAL A 76 -0.98 -0.86 -5.39
N PHE A 77 0.22 -1.44 -5.32
CA PHE A 77 0.44 -2.86 -5.61
C PHE A 77 -0.07 -3.73 -4.46
N ARG A 78 -0.83 -4.78 -4.80
CA ARG A 78 -1.45 -5.74 -3.87
C ARG A 78 -1.19 -7.18 -4.28
N ALA A 79 -1.51 -8.10 -3.37
CA ALA A 79 -1.61 -9.50 -3.72
C ALA A 79 -2.70 -9.71 -4.76
N GLY A 80 -2.34 -10.37 -5.84
CA GLY A 80 -3.19 -10.59 -6.99
C GLY A 80 -2.34 -10.67 -8.25
N ASP A 81 -2.91 -11.17 -9.33
CA ASP A 81 -2.30 -11.09 -10.65
C ASP A 81 -3.19 -10.25 -11.59
N GLN A 82 -2.68 -9.94 -12.76
CA GLN A 82 -3.40 -9.13 -13.75
C GLN A 82 -4.58 -9.85 -14.38
N ASP A 83 -4.61 -11.20 -14.30
CA ASP A 83 -5.62 -12.06 -14.94
C ASP A 83 -6.75 -12.46 -14.00
N GLY A 84 -6.68 -12.13 -12.71
CA GLY A 84 -7.67 -12.47 -11.70
C GLY A 84 -7.09 -12.78 -10.32
N ASP A 85 -7.93 -13.30 -9.43
CA ASP A 85 -7.55 -13.54 -8.05
C ASP A 85 -6.50 -14.64 -7.93
N PRO A 86 -5.39 -14.43 -7.18
CA PRO A 86 -4.44 -15.47 -6.87
C PRO A 86 -5.16 -16.56 -6.10
N LEU A 87 -5.14 -17.75 -6.65
CA LEU A 87 -5.65 -18.93 -5.96
C LEU A 87 -4.64 -19.36 -4.91
N PHE A 88 -4.81 -18.88 -3.67
CA PHE A 88 -4.09 -19.41 -2.54
C PHE A 88 -4.51 -20.87 -2.30
N ALA A 89 -3.57 -21.76 -2.43
CA ALA A 89 -3.78 -23.20 -2.28
C ALA A 89 -2.83 -23.78 -1.23
N ARG A 90 -3.23 -24.87 -0.60
CA ARG A 90 -2.33 -25.63 0.27
C ARG A 90 -1.34 -26.40 -0.59
N LEU A 91 -0.06 -26.35 -0.25
CA LEU A 91 0.93 -27.26 -0.83
C LEU A 91 0.74 -28.66 -0.25
N ALA A 92 0.80 -29.67 -1.12
CA ALA A 92 0.90 -31.05 -0.66
C ALA A 92 2.24 -31.26 0.06
N GLY A 93 2.23 -32.05 1.16
CA GLY A 93 3.42 -32.29 1.98
C GLY A 93 4.54 -33.10 1.33
N ASP A 94 4.32 -33.63 0.11
CA ASP A 94 5.19 -34.60 -0.55
C ASP A 94 5.99 -33.96 -1.72
N GLY A 95 6.44 -32.73 -1.56
CA GLY A 95 7.27 -32.06 -2.56
C GLY A 95 8.54 -32.86 -2.90
N ALA A 96 8.99 -32.75 -4.14
CA ALA A 96 10.18 -33.45 -4.59
C ALA A 96 11.40 -33.05 -3.74
N ALA A 97 12.03 -34.05 -3.09
CA ALA A 97 13.28 -33.83 -2.37
C ALA A 97 14.35 -33.31 -3.35
N GLY A 98 15.00 -32.20 -3.01
CA GLY A 98 16.07 -31.67 -3.87
C GLY A 98 16.29 -30.17 -3.75
N GLY A 99 16.42 -29.65 -2.54
CA GLY A 99 16.81 -28.27 -2.26
C GLY A 99 17.73 -28.19 -1.04
N SER A 100 18.26 -27.01 -0.75
CA SER A 100 18.96 -26.74 0.51
C SER A 100 17.94 -26.68 1.64
N SER A 101 18.17 -27.42 2.71
CA SER A 101 17.32 -27.37 3.92
C SER A 101 17.70 -26.17 4.76
N LEU A 102 16.80 -25.18 4.82
CA LEU A 102 16.99 -23.94 5.57
C LEU A 102 15.99 -23.85 6.72
N THR A 103 16.40 -23.19 7.80
CA THR A 103 15.49 -22.85 8.89
C THR A 103 15.34 -21.33 8.97
N VAL A 104 14.09 -20.88 8.99
CA VAL A 104 13.74 -19.46 9.20
C VAL A 104 13.16 -19.31 10.60
N THR A 105 13.64 -18.33 11.34
CA THR A 105 13.12 -17.99 12.67
C THR A 105 12.72 -16.52 12.68
N ILE A 106 11.51 -16.23 13.11
CA ILE A 106 10.92 -14.89 13.14
C ILE A 106 11.45 -14.11 14.35
N GLY A 107 11.93 -12.90 14.09
CA GLY A 107 12.48 -11.97 15.07
C GLY A 107 11.46 -10.98 15.62
N GLU A 108 11.89 -10.12 16.53
CA GLU A 108 11.02 -9.14 17.23
C GLU A 108 10.45 -8.06 16.29
N GLY A 109 11.16 -7.77 15.19
CA GLY A 109 10.75 -6.75 14.22
C GLY A 109 9.71 -7.22 13.20
N TYR A 110 9.30 -8.49 13.21
CA TYR A 110 8.38 -9.02 12.21
C TYR A 110 7.16 -9.69 12.80
N SER A 111 6.01 -9.33 12.27
CA SER A 111 4.76 -10.05 12.49
C SER A 111 3.81 -9.80 11.32
N GLY A 112 3.05 -10.81 10.90
CA GLY A 112 2.08 -10.64 9.82
C GLY A 112 1.78 -11.89 9.04
N VAL A 113 0.92 -11.74 8.03
CA VAL A 113 0.40 -12.85 7.23
C VAL A 113 1.40 -13.40 6.22
N TRP A 114 2.35 -12.58 5.77
CA TRP A 114 3.33 -12.99 4.77
C TRP A 114 4.40 -13.88 5.39
N VAL A 115 4.72 -14.98 4.71
CA VAL A 115 5.74 -15.93 5.18
C VAL A 115 7.03 -15.71 4.40
N PRO A 116 8.13 -15.29 5.06
CA PRO A 116 9.43 -15.15 4.41
C PRO A 116 9.91 -16.46 3.80
N VAL A 117 10.15 -16.50 2.49
CA VAL A 117 10.57 -17.70 1.78
C VAL A 117 11.93 -17.47 1.12
N PRO A 118 12.99 -18.16 1.56
CA PRO A 118 14.27 -18.18 0.85
C PRO A 118 14.12 -18.90 -0.50
N GLY A 119 14.55 -18.26 -1.59
CA GLY A 119 14.47 -18.83 -2.93
C GLY A 119 13.07 -19.25 -3.36
N THR A 120 12.90 -20.49 -3.82
CA THR A 120 11.62 -21.09 -4.19
C THR A 120 11.38 -22.39 -3.43
N ILE A 121 10.11 -22.69 -3.10
CA ILE A 121 9.70 -23.90 -2.38
C ILE A 121 8.65 -24.68 -3.17
N ASP A 122 8.72 -26.03 -3.10
CA ASP A 122 7.76 -26.93 -3.74
C ASP A 122 6.91 -27.70 -2.72
N ALA A 123 7.26 -27.62 -1.44
CA ALA A 123 6.55 -28.27 -0.33
C ALA A 123 6.23 -27.28 0.77
N ALA A 124 5.19 -27.59 1.55
CA ALA A 124 4.84 -26.80 2.71
C ALA A 124 5.98 -26.79 3.75
N PRO A 125 6.23 -25.65 4.42
CA PRO A 125 7.20 -25.57 5.50
C PRO A 125 6.87 -26.51 6.64
N GLY A 126 7.91 -27.04 7.29
CA GLY A 126 7.79 -27.78 8.54
C GLY A 126 7.84 -26.82 9.73
N PHE A 127 6.70 -26.35 10.21
CA PHE A 127 6.63 -25.46 11.38
C PHE A 127 7.01 -26.18 12.67
N SER A 128 7.57 -25.44 13.62
CA SER A 128 8.00 -25.94 14.92
C SER A 128 7.53 -25.03 16.05
N GLY A 129 7.47 -25.57 17.29
CA GLY A 129 7.03 -24.82 18.46
C GLY A 129 5.56 -25.04 18.82
N ALA A 130 5.05 -24.26 19.77
CA ALA A 130 3.72 -24.45 20.35
C ALA A 130 2.58 -24.19 19.36
N LYS A 131 2.80 -23.39 18.33
CA LYS A 131 1.82 -23.01 17.30
C LYS A 131 1.96 -23.82 16.00
N ALA A 132 2.87 -24.81 15.95
CA ALA A 132 3.19 -25.54 14.73
C ALA A 132 1.96 -26.11 14.00
N GLU A 133 1.00 -26.67 14.73
CA GLU A 133 -0.23 -27.23 14.14
C GLU A 133 -1.10 -26.12 13.51
N ALA A 134 -1.30 -25.00 14.21
CA ALA A 134 -2.09 -23.87 13.71
C ALA A 134 -1.45 -23.23 12.49
N LEU A 135 -0.12 -23.03 12.49
CA LEU A 135 0.63 -22.48 11.37
C LEU A 135 0.63 -23.44 10.17
N THR A 136 0.76 -24.77 10.39
CA THR A 136 0.64 -25.76 9.31
C THR A 136 -0.76 -25.72 8.68
N ASP A 137 -1.78 -25.59 9.50
CA ASP A 137 -3.16 -25.48 9.04
C ASP A 137 -3.49 -24.11 8.41
N GLY A 138 -2.79 -23.06 8.77
CA GLY A 138 -2.95 -21.70 8.26
C GLY A 138 -2.12 -21.37 7.01
N PHE A 139 -1.20 -22.24 6.61
CA PHE A 139 -0.26 -21.98 5.52
C PHE A 139 -0.86 -22.20 4.12
N TYR A 140 -0.67 -21.22 3.25
CA TYR A 140 -1.09 -21.23 1.85
C TYR A 140 -0.03 -20.61 0.94
N VAL A 141 -0.02 -21.02 -0.31
CA VAL A 141 0.82 -20.40 -1.35
C VAL A 141 -0.01 -20.04 -2.58
N SER A 142 0.34 -18.95 -3.23
CA SER A 142 -0.04 -18.67 -4.61
C SER A 142 1.11 -19.11 -5.51
N ARG A 143 0.84 -20.11 -6.39
CA ARG A 143 1.87 -20.59 -7.32
C ARG A 143 2.11 -19.61 -8.46
N SER A 144 1.07 -18.87 -8.87
CA SER A 144 1.18 -17.84 -9.89
C SER A 144 2.12 -16.72 -9.43
N ASP A 145 2.01 -16.32 -8.14
CA ASP A 145 2.72 -15.16 -7.61
C ASP A 145 3.96 -15.54 -6.81
N ALA A 146 4.19 -16.84 -6.55
CA ALA A 146 5.20 -17.34 -5.62
C ALA A 146 5.11 -16.68 -4.23
N ALA A 147 3.90 -16.27 -3.83
CA ALA A 147 3.60 -15.69 -2.53
C ALA A 147 3.25 -16.80 -1.54
N ALA A 148 3.75 -16.70 -0.32
CA ALA A 148 3.40 -17.59 0.79
C ALA A 148 2.78 -16.78 1.92
N VAL A 149 1.66 -17.27 2.46
CA VAL A 149 0.93 -16.61 3.53
C VAL A 149 0.51 -17.60 4.61
N ASP A 150 0.38 -17.12 5.83
CA ASP A 150 -0.19 -17.86 6.94
C ASP A 150 -1.35 -17.06 7.53
N VAL A 151 -2.47 -17.73 7.72
CA VAL A 151 -3.70 -17.12 8.25
C VAL A 151 -4.08 -17.68 9.63
N ALA A 152 -3.13 -18.30 10.35
CA ALA A 152 -3.33 -18.68 11.73
C ALA A 152 -3.58 -17.44 12.60
N GLU A 153 -4.54 -17.54 13.51
CA GLU A 153 -4.82 -16.45 14.44
C GLU A 153 -3.68 -16.29 15.45
N ARG A 154 -3.27 -15.04 15.68
CA ARG A 154 -2.29 -14.67 16.71
C ARG A 154 -2.98 -14.29 18.02
N ALA A 155 -2.19 -14.25 19.10
CA ALA A 155 -2.69 -13.91 20.42
C ALA A 155 -3.26 -12.47 20.53
N ASP A 156 -2.81 -11.56 19.67
CA ASP A 156 -3.27 -10.16 19.58
C ASP A 156 -4.55 -9.98 18.75
N GLY A 157 -5.10 -11.07 18.17
CA GLY A 157 -6.27 -11.06 17.29
C GLY A 157 -5.93 -10.75 15.82
N GLY A 158 -4.66 -10.62 15.48
CA GLY A 158 -4.17 -10.57 14.10
C GLY A 158 -4.00 -11.96 13.49
N TYR A 159 -3.43 -12.02 12.29
CA TYR A 159 -3.16 -13.28 11.57
C TYR A 159 -1.68 -13.41 11.24
N GLY A 160 -1.22 -14.65 11.06
CA GLY A 160 0.09 -15.00 10.57
C GLY A 160 1.16 -15.24 11.63
N LEU A 161 2.40 -15.00 11.25
CA LEU A 161 3.58 -15.25 12.06
C LEU A 161 3.77 -14.19 13.15
N GLU A 162 4.41 -14.60 14.24
CA GLU A 162 4.85 -13.73 15.34
C GLU A 162 6.25 -14.12 15.84
N VAL A 163 6.83 -13.29 16.67
CA VAL A 163 8.18 -13.49 17.21
C VAL A 163 8.35 -14.90 17.82
N GLY A 164 9.44 -15.57 17.45
CA GLY A 164 9.78 -16.91 17.91
C GLY A 164 9.19 -18.05 17.10
N ASP A 165 8.26 -17.79 16.16
CA ASP A 165 7.81 -18.80 15.21
C ASP A 165 9.00 -19.22 14.34
N SER A 166 9.12 -20.52 14.09
CA SER A 166 10.22 -21.09 13.31
C SER A 166 9.74 -22.22 12.41
N TYR A 167 10.31 -22.28 11.22
CA TYR A 167 9.97 -23.31 10.24
C TYR A 167 11.15 -23.69 9.37
N ARG A 168 11.14 -24.93 8.89
CA ARG A 168 12.10 -25.46 7.95
C ARG A 168 11.51 -25.49 6.55
N VAL A 169 12.30 -25.06 5.57
CA VAL A 169 11.97 -25.14 4.15
C VAL A 169 13.06 -25.88 3.38
N ASP A 170 12.68 -26.63 2.37
CA ASP A 170 13.60 -27.16 1.36
C ASP A 170 13.55 -26.19 0.17
N ALA A 171 14.53 -25.29 0.13
CA ALA A 171 14.60 -24.18 -0.80
C ALA A 171 15.49 -24.47 -2.00
N ARG A 172 15.10 -23.95 -3.15
CA ARG A 172 15.90 -23.98 -4.38
C ARG A 172 16.28 -22.56 -4.79
N PRO A 173 17.40 -22.40 -5.50
CA PRO A 173 17.73 -21.13 -6.13
C PRO A 173 16.56 -20.62 -6.99
N SER A 174 16.30 -19.33 -6.95
CA SER A 174 15.44 -18.69 -7.96
C SER A 174 16.14 -18.76 -9.31
N ALA A 175 15.37 -18.80 -10.40
CA ALA A 175 15.96 -18.76 -11.74
C ALA A 175 16.69 -17.42 -11.92
N ALA A 176 18.02 -17.45 -11.86
CA ALA A 176 18.85 -16.28 -12.10
C ALA A 176 19.16 -16.17 -13.59
N GLY A 177 19.13 -14.93 -14.13
CA GLY A 177 19.69 -14.63 -15.43
C GLY A 177 18.91 -15.16 -16.64
N THR A 178 17.59 -15.30 -16.55
CA THR A 178 16.77 -15.65 -17.70
C THR A 178 16.68 -14.46 -18.65
N GLU A 179 17.07 -14.65 -19.91
CA GLU A 179 16.81 -13.66 -20.96
C GLU A 179 15.30 -13.48 -21.11
N LEU A 180 14.81 -12.24 -21.09
CA LEU A 180 13.38 -11.93 -21.17
C LEU A 180 12.76 -12.37 -22.51
N GLY A 181 13.54 -12.26 -23.60
CA GLY A 181 13.02 -12.45 -24.96
C GLY A 181 11.98 -11.40 -25.34
N ASP A 182 11.09 -11.72 -26.25
CA ASP A 182 10.02 -10.82 -26.66
C ASP A 182 8.76 -11.05 -25.80
N ALA A 183 7.99 -9.98 -25.57
CA ALA A 183 6.74 -10.06 -24.82
C ALA A 183 5.74 -10.99 -25.53
N ARG A 184 5.09 -11.89 -24.78
CA ARG A 184 4.21 -12.94 -25.33
C ARG A 184 3.03 -12.39 -26.13
N GLY A 185 2.46 -11.26 -25.73
CA GLY A 185 1.30 -10.64 -26.38
C GLY A 185 1.66 -9.60 -27.42
N GLY A 186 2.87 -9.07 -27.39
CA GLY A 186 3.36 -8.03 -28.30
C GLY A 186 2.58 -6.71 -28.23
N GLN A 187 1.66 -6.56 -27.27
CA GLN A 187 0.85 -5.37 -27.04
C GLN A 187 1.08 -4.86 -25.63
N PRO A 188 1.10 -3.53 -25.42
CA PRO A 188 1.15 -2.96 -24.08
C PRO A 188 -0.01 -3.45 -23.20
N LEU A 189 0.25 -3.70 -21.93
CA LEU A 189 -0.73 -4.09 -20.91
C LEU A 189 -1.30 -2.87 -20.17
N VAL A 190 -0.67 -1.70 -20.32
CA VAL A 190 -1.13 -0.40 -19.83
C VAL A 190 -1.21 0.59 -20.98
N ALA A 191 -2.15 1.53 -20.91
CA ALA A 191 -2.30 2.51 -21.97
C ALA A 191 -1.27 3.63 -21.82
N GLU A 192 -0.70 4.09 -22.94
CA GLU A 192 0.22 5.23 -22.98
C GLU A 192 -0.42 6.52 -22.42
N SER A 193 -1.74 6.69 -22.66
CA SER A 193 -2.49 7.82 -22.12
C SER A 193 -2.54 7.90 -20.61
N ASP A 194 -2.30 6.79 -19.91
CA ASP A 194 -2.32 6.73 -18.46
C ASP A 194 -0.95 7.05 -17.86
N TYR A 195 0.11 7.00 -18.70
CA TYR A 195 1.51 7.21 -18.32
C TYR A 195 2.26 8.06 -19.36
N PRO A 196 1.83 9.31 -19.61
CA PRO A 196 2.41 10.16 -20.65
C PRO A 196 3.87 10.54 -20.40
N GLU A 197 4.26 10.83 -19.16
CA GLU A 197 5.64 11.20 -18.80
C GLU A 197 6.60 10.00 -18.96
N MET A 198 6.16 8.81 -18.53
CA MET A 198 6.91 7.58 -18.77
C MET A 198 7.08 7.32 -20.27
N ALA A 199 6.03 7.49 -21.06
CA ALA A 199 6.08 7.26 -22.51
C ALA A 199 7.05 8.24 -23.19
N GLU A 200 7.04 9.53 -22.81
CA GLU A 200 7.98 10.54 -23.30
C GLU A 200 9.43 10.17 -22.97
N TRP A 201 9.68 9.79 -21.71
CA TRP A 201 11.01 9.37 -21.30
C TRP A 201 11.48 8.13 -22.07
N VAL A 202 10.62 7.11 -22.25
CA VAL A 202 10.94 5.88 -23.02
C VAL A 202 11.26 6.20 -24.48
N GLU A 203 10.47 7.07 -25.14
CA GLU A 203 10.72 7.48 -26.52
C GLU A 203 12.09 8.17 -26.67
N ALA A 204 12.44 9.03 -25.72
CA ALA A 204 13.72 9.73 -25.68
C ALA A 204 14.94 8.80 -25.50
N GLN A 205 14.74 7.56 -25.01
CA GLN A 205 15.84 6.61 -24.84
C GLN A 205 16.21 5.87 -26.14
N GLU A 206 15.37 5.91 -27.18
CA GLU A 206 15.58 5.22 -28.48
C GLU A 206 15.86 3.70 -28.34
N VAL A 207 15.31 3.06 -27.32
CA VAL A 207 15.53 1.63 -27.03
C VAL A 207 14.43 0.78 -27.67
N PRO A 208 14.76 -0.38 -28.30
CA PRO A 208 13.75 -1.23 -28.91
C PRO A 208 12.80 -1.83 -27.87
N ARG A 209 11.53 -2.04 -28.23
CA ARG A 209 10.53 -2.69 -27.37
C ARG A 209 10.71 -4.20 -27.31
N THR A 210 11.82 -4.65 -26.75
CA THR A 210 12.21 -6.04 -26.53
C THR A 210 12.54 -6.26 -25.06
N GLY A 211 12.76 -7.51 -24.66
CA GLY A 211 13.22 -7.82 -23.31
C GLY A 211 14.56 -7.20 -22.96
N ASP A 212 15.50 -7.18 -23.91
CA ASP A 212 16.80 -6.53 -23.71
C ASP A 212 16.64 -5.03 -23.56
N GLY A 213 15.75 -4.42 -24.37
CA GLY A 213 15.45 -3.00 -24.24
C GLY A 213 14.79 -2.65 -22.91
N LEU A 214 13.90 -3.49 -22.41
CA LEU A 214 13.34 -3.31 -21.06
C LEU A 214 14.43 -3.39 -19.97
N ALA A 215 15.32 -4.37 -20.05
CA ALA A 215 16.42 -4.51 -19.10
C ALA A 215 17.36 -3.28 -19.11
N GLU A 216 17.66 -2.76 -20.30
CA GLU A 216 18.42 -1.52 -20.47
C GLU A 216 17.72 -0.33 -19.80
N LEU A 217 16.39 -0.16 -20.02
CA LEU A 217 15.65 0.94 -19.43
C LEU A 217 15.56 0.85 -17.90
N VAL A 218 15.41 -0.36 -17.35
CA VAL A 218 15.45 -0.55 -15.89
C VAL A 218 16.83 -0.20 -15.34
N THR A 219 17.90 -0.54 -16.07
CA THR A 219 19.27 -0.15 -15.69
C THR A 219 19.42 1.37 -15.68
N ARG A 220 18.96 2.07 -16.74
CA ARG A 220 18.99 3.55 -16.80
C ARG A 220 18.14 4.19 -15.71
N LEU A 221 16.96 3.64 -15.43
CA LEU A 221 16.09 4.10 -14.34
C LEU A 221 16.81 4.03 -13.00
N ARG A 222 17.50 2.92 -12.73
CA ARG A 222 18.30 2.71 -11.52
C ARG A 222 19.48 3.69 -11.42
N GLU A 223 20.27 3.83 -12.50
CA GLU A 223 21.48 4.66 -12.54
C GLU A 223 21.18 6.15 -12.45
N ARG A 224 20.04 6.59 -13.04
CA ARG A 224 19.58 7.99 -13.04
C ARG A 224 18.64 8.31 -11.88
N GLY A 225 18.31 7.32 -11.07
CA GLY A 225 17.61 7.47 -9.80
C GLY A 225 18.55 7.83 -8.66
N TYR A 226 18.00 8.42 -7.60
CA TYR A 226 18.74 8.74 -6.38
C TYR A 226 17.98 8.27 -5.15
N LEU A 227 18.65 7.50 -4.28
CA LEU A 227 18.03 6.86 -3.13
C LEU A 227 17.64 7.86 -2.05
N SER A 228 16.37 7.81 -1.61
CA SER A 228 15.89 8.50 -0.42
C SER A 228 14.65 7.84 0.16
N HIS A 229 14.68 7.49 1.43
CA HIS A 229 13.57 6.84 2.14
C HIS A 229 12.66 7.80 2.91
N SER A 230 12.89 9.12 2.87
CA SER A 230 12.10 10.06 3.68
C SER A 230 11.93 11.43 3.04
N LEU A 231 10.91 12.16 3.53
CA LEU A 231 10.64 13.52 3.12
C LEU A 231 11.57 14.54 3.81
N THR A 232 12.02 14.22 5.02
CA THR A 232 12.89 15.08 5.82
C THR A 232 14.04 14.28 6.39
N ASP A 233 15.17 14.92 6.61
CA ASP A 233 16.35 14.32 7.27
C ASP A 233 16.16 14.09 8.78
N GLY A 234 15.05 14.64 9.34
CA GLY A 234 14.73 14.55 10.76
C GLY A 234 15.60 15.44 11.68
N ASP A 235 15.16 15.59 12.94
CA ASP A 235 15.91 16.31 13.98
C ASP A 235 17.16 15.55 14.47
N SER A 236 17.24 14.27 14.18
CA SER A 236 18.41 13.40 14.33
C SER A 236 18.50 12.53 13.09
N ALA A 237 19.63 12.52 12.42
CA ALA A 237 19.83 11.77 11.18
C ALA A 237 19.25 10.36 11.30
N ALA A 238 18.34 9.99 10.38
CA ALA A 238 17.80 8.64 10.33
C ALA A 238 18.96 7.64 10.16
N PRO A 239 18.92 6.44 10.76
CA PRO A 239 20.05 5.49 10.74
C PRO A 239 20.56 5.22 9.33
N TRP A 240 19.66 5.05 8.36
CA TRP A 240 20.00 4.80 6.97
C TRP A 240 20.80 5.94 6.32
N ILE A 241 20.54 7.20 6.70
CA ILE A 241 21.31 8.36 6.22
C ILE A 241 22.76 8.28 6.75
N ALA A 242 22.92 7.97 8.04
CA ALA A 242 24.24 7.84 8.64
C ALA A 242 25.06 6.72 8.00
N ASP A 243 24.43 5.58 7.69
CA ASP A 243 25.09 4.44 7.04
C ASP A 243 25.52 4.77 5.60
N LEU A 244 24.65 5.44 4.82
CA LEU A 244 24.99 5.87 3.47
C LEU A 244 26.08 6.96 3.46
N GLN A 245 26.06 7.89 4.41
CA GLN A 245 27.11 8.91 4.57
C GLN A 245 28.46 8.29 4.93
N ALA A 246 28.46 7.26 5.77
CA ALA A 246 29.69 6.54 6.11
C ALA A 246 30.28 5.79 4.92
N THR A 247 29.46 5.36 3.97
CA THR A 247 29.87 4.56 2.81
C THR A 247 30.35 5.43 1.64
N SER A 248 29.65 6.54 1.33
CA SER A 248 29.86 7.27 0.06
C SER A 248 29.78 8.80 0.14
N GLY A 249 29.65 9.38 1.33
CA GLY A 249 29.41 10.83 1.45
C GLY A 249 28.04 11.26 0.91
N TYR A 250 27.04 10.43 1.11
CA TYR A 250 25.64 10.63 0.71
C TYR A 250 25.11 12.00 1.12
N ALA A 251 24.43 12.71 0.20
CA ALA A 251 23.75 13.96 0.45
C ALA A 251 22.23 13.72 0.45
N PHE A 252 21.57 14.03 1.56
CA PHE A 252 20.12 13.82 1.69
C PHE A 252 19.35 14.61 0.64
N GLN A 253 18.37 13.96 0.02
CA GLN A 253 17.36 14.53 -0.87
C GLN A 253 15.97 14.13 -0.39
N SER A 254 15.04 15.08 -0.40
CA SER A 254 13.66 14.81 0.02
C SER A 254 12.92 13.94 -0.98
N SER A 255 12.15 12.96 -0.50
CA SER A 255 11.32 12.09 -1.34
C SER A 255 9.97 11.82 -0.70
N TYR A 256 8.89 11.97 -1.48
CA TYR A 256 7.54 11.58 -1.07
C TYR A 256 7.36 10.07 -1.13
N ALA A 257 6.63 9.52 -0.16
CA ALA A 257 6.23 8.11 -0.13
C ALA A 257 5.10 7.83 -1.13
N GLY A 258 4.85 6.53 -1.37
CA GLY A 258 3.77 6.07 -2.22
C GLY A 258 4.24 5.75 -3.64
N HIS A 259 3.44 4.94 -4.32
CA HIS A 259 3.71 4.47 -5.68
C HIS A 259 2.45 4.54 -6.55
N SER A 260 1.61 5.57 -6.33
CA SER A 260 0.47 5.86 -7.21
C SER A 260 0.94 6.22 -8.62
N THR A 261 0.03 6.12 -9.59
CA THR A 261 0.29 6.55 -10.97
C THR A 261 0.89 7.95 -11.02
N ALA A 262 0.34 8.89 -10.25
CA ALA A 262 0.86 10.26 -10.19
C ALA A 262 2.30 10.33 -9.67
N ARG A 263 2.65 9.50 -8.68
CA ARG A 263 4.02 9.46 -8.12
C ARG A 263 5.01 8.81 -9.08
N ILE A 264 4.58 7.78 -9.81
CA ILE A 264 5.40 7.14 -10.84
C ILE A 264 5.64 8.11 -12.01
N GLU A 265 4.60 8.80 -12.46
CA GLU A 265 4.71 9.81 -13.52
C GLU A 265 5.64 10.97 -13.12
N GLU A 266 5.60 11.42 -11.87
CA GLU A 266 6.53 12.43 -11.34
C GLU A 266 7.99 11.98 -11.47
N LEU A 267 8.33 10.72 -11.15
CA LEU A 267 9.70 10.21 -11.35
C LEU A 267 10.13 10.27 -12.81
N PHE A 268 9.25 9.90 -13.73
CA PHE A 268 9.57 9.94 -15.16
C PHE A 268 9.64 11.36 -15.70
N ALA A 269 8.80 12.28 -15.20
CA ALA A 269 8.86 13.70 -15.53
C ALA A 269 10.21 14.30 -15.11
N ASP A 270 10.69 14.04 -13.90
CA ASP A 270 11.99 14.49 -13.41
C ASP A 270 13.12 14.02 -14.33
N LEU A 271 13.09 12.74 -14.75
CA LEU A 271 14.08 12.16 -15.65
C LEU A 271 14.01 12.77 -17.07
N ALA A 272 12.81 12.95 -17.61
CA ALA A 272 12.61 13.52 -18.94
C ALA A 272 13.02 15.00 -18.99
N ASP A 273 12.64 15.77 -17.96
CA ASP A 273 13.00 17.19 -17.84
C ASP A 273 14.51 17.37 -17.69
N GLN A 274 15.17 16.59 -16.85
CA GLN A 274 16.63 16.63 -16.70
C GLN A 274 17.34 16.31 -18.01
N GLN A 275 16.91 15.26 -18.71
CA GLN A 275 17.48 14.87 -20.00
C GLN A 275 17.27 15.96 -21.07
N ARG A 276 16.09 16.57 -21.11
CA ARG A 276 15.76 17.65 -22.03
C ARG A 276 16.62 18.90 -21.80
N ILE A 277 16.84 19.25 -20.53
CA ILE A 277 17.65 20.42 -20.15
C ILE A 277 19.14 20.15 -20.37
N ALA A 278 19.63 18.98 -19.98
CA ALA A 278 21.03 18.60 -20.12
C ALA A 278 21.46 18.36 -21.58
N GLY A 279 20.50 17.94 -22.42
CA GLY A 279 20.74 17.67 -23.85
C GLY A 279 21.19 16.24 -24.15
N PRO A 280 21.24 15.87 -25.45
CA PRO A 280 21.42 14.47 -25.86
C PRO A 280 22.84 13.92 -25.63
N ASP A 281 23.83 14.77 -25.47
CA ASP A 281 25.23 14.38 -25.27
C ASP A 281 25.67 14.48 -23.78
N ALA A 282 24.70 14.63 -22.85
CA ALA A 282 24.99 14.74 -21.44
C ALA A 282 25.55 13.43 -20.87
N ALA A 283 26.52 13.53 -19.96
CA ALA A 283 27.05 12.38 -19.23
C ALA A 283 25.97 11.82 -18.27
N ASP A 284 26.00 10.52 -18.01
CA ASP A 284 24.98 9.85 -17.18
C ASP A 284 24.90 10.44 -15.77
N GLU A 285 26.01 10.89 -15.19
CA GLU A 285 26.05 11.53 -13.88
C GLU A 285 25.25 12.84 -13.79
N ILE A 286 25.05 13.52 -14.94
CA ILE A 286 24.24 14.73 -15.04
C ILE A 286 22.77 14.41 -15.17
N LEU A 287 22.44 13.20 -15.62
CA LEU A 287 21.06 12.74 -15.84
C LEU A 287 20.40 12.18 -14.58
N VAL A 288 21.08 12.20 -13.42
CA VAL A 288 20.52 11.79 -12.13
C VAL A 288 19.50 12.84 -11.69
N ALA A 289 18.21 12.45 -11.58
CA ALA A 289 17.13 13.38 -11.29
C ALA A 289 16.03 12.79 -10.38
N ALA A 290 15.54 11.61 -10.70
CA ALA A 290 14.43 11.01 -9.98
C ALA A 290 14.85 10.61 -8.55
N VAL A 291 14.18 11.16 -7.53
CA VAL A 291 14.48 10.87 -6.11
C VAL A 291 13.41 9.97 -5.51
N GLY A 292 13.81 8.81 -5.02
CA GLY A 292 12.90 7.82 -4.45
C GLY A 292 13.63 6.66 -3.80
N ASP A 293 12.89 5.63 -3.46
CA ASP A 293 13.44 4.39 -2.93
C ASP A 293 12.91 3.16 -3.69
N ASP A 294 13.22 1.97 -3.23
CA ASP A 294 12.81 0.73 -3.87
C ASP A 294 11.29 0.63 -4.03
N GLU A 295 10.49 1.29 -3.17
CA GLU A 295 9.03 1.33 -3.32
C GLU A 295 8.61 1.91 -4.68
N GLN A 296 9.12 3.13 -4.98
CA GLN A 296 8.77 3.83 -6.21
C GLN A 296 9.44 3.20 -7.44
N PHE A 297 10.71 2.87 -7.32
CA PHE A 297 11.50 2.37 -8.46
C PHE A 297 11.08 0.97 -8.89
N ALA A 298 10.78 0.06 -7.96
CA ALA A 298 10.24 -1.25 -8.31
C ALA A 298 8.84 -1.14 -8.94
N ALA A 299 7.99 -0.24 -8.42
CA ALA A 299 6.68 0.02 -9.01
C ALA A 299 6.80 0.63 -10.42
N ALA A 300 7.67 1.62 -10.61
CA ALA A 300 7.95 2.23 -11.91
C ALA A 300 8.47 1.20 -12.93
N ALA A 301 9.42 0.36 -12.53
CA ALA A 301 9.94 -0.71 -13.38
C ALA A 301 8.86 -1.76 -13.71
N ALA A 302 7.95 -2.08 -12.78
CA ALA A 302 6.85 -3.00 -13.04
C ALA A 302 5.85 -2.42 -14.05
N VAL A 303 5.51 -1.13 -13.94
CA VAL A 303 4.63 -0.45 -14.91
C VAL A 303 5.31 -0.32 -16.27
N LEU A 304 6.61 -0.01 -16.30
CA LEU A 304 7.42 0.02 -17.52
C LEU A 304 7.43 -1.35 -18.23
N ALA A 305 7.57 -2.44 -17.49
CA ALA A 305 7.47 -3.79 -18.05
C ALA A 305 6.09 -4.05 -18.69
N ARG A 306 5.01 -3.61 -18.05
CA ARG A 306 3.63 -3.68 -18.59
C ARG A 306 3.46 -2.84 -19.85
N TYR A 307 4.08 -1.67 -19.90
CA TYR A 307 4.10 -0.83 -21.09
C TYR A 307 4.82 -1.50 -22.28
N PHE A 308 5.81 -2.36 -22.01
CA PHE A 308 6.49 -3.20 -23.00
C PHE A 308 5.71 -4.49 -23.33
N GLY A 309 4.59 -4.75 -22.65
CA GLY A 309 3.74 -5.92 -22.89
C GLY A 309 4.14 -7.17 -22.10
N PHE A 310 4.95 -7.03 -21.06
CA PHE A 310 5.34 -8.11 -20.16
C PHE A 310 4.45 -8.12 -18.91
N ASP A 311 4.05 -9.31 -18.48
CA ASP A 311 3.51 -9.50 -17.13
C ASP A 311 4.61 -9.17 -16.11
N SER A 312 4.25 -8.42 -15.08
CA SER A 312 5.19 -8.00 -14.05
C SER A 312 4.56 -8.03 -12.66
N ARG A 313 5.41 -8.17 -11.64
CA ARG A 313 5.03 -8.12 -10.24
C ARG A 313 6.15 -7.49 -9.41
N VAL A 314 5.77 -6.82 -8.34
CA VAL A 314 6.72 -6.28 -7.38
C VAL A 314 6.89 -7.26 -6.23
N VAL A 315 8.11 -7.49 -5.82
CA VAL A 315 8.46 -8.35 -4.68
C VAL A 315 9.13 -7.51 -3.60
N VAL A 316 8.63 -7.63 -2.38
CA VAL A 316 9.29 -7.09 -1.18
C VAL A 316 10.00 -8.23 -0.47
N GLY A 317 11.24 -8.03 -0.09
CA GLY A 317 12.05 -9.08 0.52
C GLY A 317 13.39 -8.58 1.05
N ALA A 318 14.35 -9.49 1.17
CA ALA A 318 15.70 -9.18 1.58
C ALA A 318 16.72 -9.99 0.76
N ARG A 319 17.94 -9.50 0.62
CA ARG A 319 19.04 -10.21 -0.03
C ARG A 319 19.88 -10.96 1.02
N LEU A 320 20.19 -12.22 0.76
CA LEU A 320 21.14 -13.02 1.57
C LEU A 320 22.57 -12.85 1.05
N ALA A 321 22.72 -12.51 -0.23
CA ALA A 321 23.99 -12.25 -0.87
C ALA A 321 23.80 -11.26 -2.03
N THR A 322 24.87 -10.57 -2.40
CA THR A 322 24.93 -9.70 -3.58
C THR A 322 26.34 -9.76 -4.17
N GLU A 323 26.44 -9.57 -5.48
CA GLU A 323 27.70 -9.39 -6.20
C GLU A 323 28.09 -7.91 -6.33
N GLU A 324 27.23 -6.98 -5.90
CA GLU A 324 27.47 -5.55 -5.93
C GLU A 324 28.42 -5.13 -4.80
N ASP A 325 29.42 -4.33 -5.13
CA ASP A 325 30.40 -3.81 -4.16
C ASP A 325 29.76 -2.82 -3.15
N ALA A 326 28.78 -2.03 -3.60
CA ALA A 326 28.08 -1.04 -2.78
C ALA A 326 26.56 -1.02 -3.13
N PRO A 327 25.80 -1.99 -2.65
CA PRO A 327 24.37 -2.05 -2.91
C PRO A 327 23.63 -0.94 -2.16
N SER A 328 22.56 -0.41 -2.77
CA SER A 328 21.70 0.61 -2.15
C SER A 328 21.07 0.13 -0.84
N VAL A 329 20.77 -1.15 -0.75
CA VAL A 329 20.32 -1.84 0.46
C VAL A 329 21.26 -3.02 0.73
N ALA A 330 21.87 -3.04 1.88
CA ALA A 330 22.83 -4.08 2.26
C ALA A 330 22.16 -5.46 2.39
N PRO A 331 22.83 -6.56 2.01
CA PRO A 331 22.33 -7.91 2.28
C PRO A 331 22.32 -8.23 3.77
N CYS A 332 21.54 -9.26 4.15
CA CYS A 332 21.47 -9.77 5.51
C CYS A 332 22.84 -10.27 5.97
N GLU A 333 23.30 -9.86 7.13
CA GLU A 333 24.60 -10.28 7.66
C GLU A 333 24.51 -11.64 8.36
N GLY A 334 25.23 -12.63 7.86
CA GLY A 334 25.22 -13.98 8.44
C GLY A 334 23.83 -14.64 8.46
N GLY A 335 22.95 -14.25 7.56
CA GLY A 335 21.57 -14.71 7.48
C GLY A 335 20.62 -14.00 8.44
N VAL A 336 21.07 -13.02 9.22
CA VAL A 336 20.21 -12.16 10.06
C VAL A 336 19.74 -11.00 9.21
N CYS A 337 18.43 -10.88 9.02
CA CYS A 337 17.79 -9.81 8.26
C CYS A 337 17.09 -8.84 9.21
N THR A 338 17.41 -7.56 9.09
CA THR A 338 16.82 -6.46 9.87
C THR A 338 15.98 -5.54 8.97
N GLY A 339 15.36 -4.53 9.53
CA GLY A 339 14.69 -3.49 8.76
C GLY A 339 15.58 -2.86 7.69
N ALA A 340 16.86 -2.65 8.02
CA ALA A 340 17.87 -2.11 7.11
C ALA A 340 18.12 -2.94 5.84
N ASN A 341 17.73 -4.22 5.85
CA ASN A 341 17.96 -5.14 4.73
C ASN A 341 16.72 -5.33 3.83
N VAL A 342 15.61 -4.65 4.13
CA VAL A 342 14.39 -4.77 3.32
C VAL A 342 14.56 -4.01 2.01
N THR A 343 14.35 -4.71 0.89
CA THR A 343 14.45 -4.18 -0.47
C THR A 343 13.22 -4.58 -1.27
N ALA A 344 12.95 -3.89 -2.37
CA ALA A 344 11.96 -4.32 -3.33
C ALA A 344 12.59 -4.43 -4.73
N TRP A 345 12.09 -5.36 -5.52
CA TRP A 345 12.52 -5.57 -6.92
C TRP A 345 11.33 -5.94 -7.79
N VAL A 346 11.52 -5.86 -9.08
CA VAL A 346 10.53 -6.30 -10.05
C VAL A 346 10.87 -7.69 -10.58
N GLU A 347 9.85 -8.52 -10.74
CA GLU A 347 9.93 -9.76 -11.49
C GLU A 347 9.09 -9.63 -12.76
N VAL A 348 9.67 -10.00 -13.88
CA VAL A 348 9.08 -9.90 -15.22
C VAL A 348 8.96 -11.29 -15.80
N ARG A 349 7.81 -11.61 -16.41
CA ARG A 349 7.56 -12.91 -17.01
C ARG A 349 8.19 -13.00 -18.38
N ALA A 350 9.25 -13.78 -18.48
CA ALA A 350 9.97 -14.02 -19.73
C ALA A 350 9.13 -14.78 -20.77
N ALA A 351 9.59 -14.77 -22.02
CA ALA A 351 8.93 -15.43 -23.15
C ALA A 351 8.70 -16.94 -22.92
N ASP A 352 9.58 -17.63 -22.20
CA ASP A 352 9.47 -19.04 -21.83
C ASP A 352 8.48 -19.30 -20.67
N GLY A 353 8.03 -18.25 -19.99
CA GLY A 353 7.09 -18.27 -18.87
C GLY A 353 7.73 -18.31 -17.50
N THR A 354 9.04 -18.31 -17.41
CA THR A 354 9.75 -18.15 -16.16
C THR A 354 9.72 -16.67 -15.70
N TRP A 355 9.94 -16.45 -14.42
CA TRP A 355 10.02 -15.11 -13.86
C TRP A 355 11.49 -14.70 -13.72
N ALA A 356 11.89 -13.66 -14.43
CA ALA A 356 13.21 -13.06 -14.33
C ALA A 356 13.18 -11.87 -13.36
N THR A 357 14.19 -11.76 -12.53
CA THR A 357 14.35 -10.65 -11.58
C THR A 357 15.09 -9.51 -12.25
N LEU A 358 14.53 -8.30 -12.18
CA LEU A 358 15.21 -7.06 -12.51
C LEU A 358 15.31 -6.20 -11.25
N ASP A 359 16.51 -5.73 -10.96
CA ASP A 359 16.79 -4.84 -9.85
C ASP A 359 16.64 -3.39 -10.30
N ALA A 360 15.75 -2.65 -9.66
CA ALA A 360 15.47 -1.26 -9.95
C ALA A 360 15.93 -0.33 -8.81
N SER A 361 16.57 -0.83 -7.75
CA SER A 361 17.00 -0.02 -6.61
C SER A 361 17.86 1.15 -7.05
N PRO A 362 17.50 2.42 -6.74
CA PRO A 362 18.22 3.58 -7.21
C PRO A 362 19.61 3.67 -6.58
N GLN A 363 20.55 4.25 -7.29
CA GLN A 363 21.90 4.52 -6.79
C GLN A 363 21.89 5.66 -5.75
N PHE A 364 23.00 5.83 -5.00
CA PHE A 364 23.17 6.86 -3.98
C PHE A 364 24.55 7.56 -4.02
N ALA A 365 25.39 7.19 -4.99
CA ALA A 365 26.75 7.67 -5.09
C ALA A 365 26.83 9.04 -5.78
N VAL A 366 25.98 9.30 -6.77
CA VAL A 366 25.95 10.53 -7.55
C VAL A 366 24.71 11.34 -7.16
N THR A 367 24.93 12.48 -6.50
CA THR A 367 23.86 13.36 -6.06
C THR A 367 23.24 14.09 -7.25
N PRO A 368 21.90 14.22 -7.35
CA PRO A 368 21.23 15.03 -8.35
C PRO A 368 21.75 16.48 -8.34
N ILE A 369 21.90 17.04 -9.50
CA ILE A 369 22.27 18.46 -9.69
C ILE A 369 21.15 19.19 -10.45
N ASP A 370 20.77 20.38 -9.96
CA ASP A 370 19.85 21.23 -10.67
C ASP A 370 20.53 21.82 -11.92
N VAL A 371 20.09 21.43 -13.08
CA VAL A 371 20.58 21.95 -14.36
C VAL A 371 19.62 23.04 -14.84
N THR A 372 20.15 24.24 -15.11
CA THR A 372 19.36 25.36 -15.62
C THR A 372 19.50 25.43 -17.14
N GLU A 373 18.39 25.64 -17.86
CA GLU A 373 18.40 25.76 -19.34
C GLU A 373 19.36 26.84 -19.79
N GLY A 374 20.32 26.46 -20.64
CA GLY A 374 21.37 27.34 -21.14
C GLY A 374 22.62 27.43 -20.26
N GLU A 375 22.70 26.69 -19.19
CA GLU A 375 23.91 26.56 -18.39
C GLU A 375 24.96 25.70 -19.12
N GLN A 376 26.22 26.15 -19.09
CA GLN A 376 27.30 25.36 -19.64
C GLN A 376 27.72 24.31 -18.61
N LEU A 377 27.32 23.07 -18.86
CA LEU A 377 27.63 21.96 -17.97
C LEU A 377 29.14 21.73 -17.87
N PRO A 378 29.69 21.42 -16.67
CA PRO A 378 31.10 21.08 -16.55
C PRO A 378 31.42 19.78 -17.28
N GLU A 379 32.47 19.75 -18.08
CA GLU A 379 32.95 18.54 -18.78
C GLU A 379 33.30 17.38 -17.83
N ASN A 380 33.57 17.68 -16.57
CA ASN A 380 33.80 16.70 -15.50
C ASN A 380 33.15 17.23 -14.23
N PRO A 381 31.97 16.75 -13.82
CA PRO A 381 31.36 17.13 -12.56
C PRO A 381 32.22 16.64 -11.40
N THR A 382 32.81 17.58 -10.64
CA THR A 382 33.50 17.25 -9.41
C THR A 382 32.48 17.19 -8.28
N VAL A 383 32.40 16.04 -7.59
CA VAL A 383 31.65 15.93 -6.34
C VAL A 383 32.21 16.99 -5.38
N PRO A 384 31.36 17.87 -4.79
CA PRO A 384 31.82 18.84 -3.81
C PRO A 384 32.40 18.09 -2.60
N GLN A 385 33.71 18.13 -2.43
CA GLN A 385 34.31 17.75 -1.13
C GLN A 385 33.94 18.84 -0.14
N GLU A 386 33.27 18.47 0.95
CA GLU A 386 33.12 19.38 2.07
C GLU A 386 34.47 19.94 2.48
N SER A 387 34.62 21.26 2.30
CA SER A 387 35.77 21.96 2.83
C SER A 387 35.73 21.83 4.33
N SER A 388 36.71 21.17 4.92
CA SER A 388 36.92 21.22 6.36
C SER A 388 36.98 22.70 6.75
N THR A 389 35.97 23.18 7.45
CA THR A 389 35.94 24.51 8.02
C THR A 389 36.95 24.56 9.15
N ASP A 390 38.18 24.90 8.81
CA ASP A 390 39.06 25.55 9.78
C ASP A 390 38.36 26.87 10.16
N VAL A 391 37.97 26.96 11.42
CA VAL A 391 37.40 28.15 12.02
C VAL A 391 38.41 29.28 11.92
N LEU A 392 38.31 30.09 10.89
CA LEU A 392 38.97 31.39 10.82
C LEU A 392 38.09 32.37 11.58
N ASP A 393 38.61 32.87 12.71
CA ASP A 393 38.02 33.98 13.45
C ASP A 393 37.66 35.13 12.50
N PRO A 394 36.44 35.67 12.56
CA PRO A 394 36.07 36.81 11.74
C PRO A 394 36.86 38.04 12.18
N PRO A 395 37.41 38.84 11.24
CA PRO A 395 38.09 40.09 11.55
C PRO A 395 37.10 41.06 12.21
N PRO A 396 37.56 41.94 13.16
CA PRO A 396 36.68 42.87 13.88
C PRO A 396 36.03 43.83 12.91
N ALA A 397 34.70 43.99 13.05
CA ALA A 397 33.92 44.92 12.28
C ALA A 397 34.38 46.37 12.45
N GLN A 398 34.91 46.98 11.41
CA GLN A 398 35.06 48.41 11.31
C GLN A 398 33.66 49.02 11.08
N ARG A 399 33.27 49.91 12.02
CA ARG A 399 32.17 50.84 11.80
C ARG A 399 32.64 51.92 10.86
N ASP A 400 32.07 51.95 9.67
CA ASP A 400 32.10 53.19 8.85
C ASP A 400 30.77 53.90 9.02
N ASP A 401 30.90 55.05 9.72
CA ASP A 401 29.91 56.11 9.69
C ASP A 401 29.97 56.78 8.31
N SER A 402 29.00 56.60 7.47
CA SER A 402 28.73 57.48 6.36
C SER A 402 27.23 57.65 6.20
N GLU A 403 26.78 58.76 6.74
CA GLU A 403 25.54 59.39 6.35
C GLU A 403 25.58 59.71 4.85
N GLY A 404 24.70 59.13 4.11
CA GLY A 404 24.48 59.40 2.69
C GLY A 404 22.99 59.46 2.42
N SER A 405 22.46 60.70 2.45
CA SER A 405 21.15 61.03 1.88
C SER A 405 21.01 60.50 0.47
N ALA A 406 19.95 59.74 0.22
CA ALA A 406 19.30 59.71 -1.09
C ALA A 406 17.81 59.73 -0.85
N ALA A 407 17.26 60.86 -1.25
CA ALA A 407 15.84 61.15 -1.25
C ALA A 407 15.10 60.42 -2.37
N ASP A 408 13.83 60.17 -2.06
CA ASP A 408 12.69 60.16 -2.96
C ASP A 408 12.61 59.16 -4.11
N ASP A 409 11.82 58.11 -3.90
CA ASP A 409 10.56 57.93 -4.62
C ASP A 409 9.70 56.88 -3.86
N ALA A 410 9.08 57.36 -2.78
CA ALA A 410 8.02 56.63 -2.09
C ALA A 410 6.71 56.94 -2.82
N LEU A 411 6.26 55.95 -3.59
CA LEU A 411 4.84 55.90 -3.91
C LEU A 411 4.08 55.56 -2.64
N ASP A 412 3.32 56.52 -2.16
CA ASP A 412 2.39 56.43 -1.03
C ASP A 412 1.57 55.15 -1.06
N SER A 413 1.87 54.21 -0.18
CA SER A 413 1.04 53.01 0.08
C SER A 413 0.72 52.85 1.58
N ASP A 414 0.68 53.91 2.34
CA ASP A 414 0.34 53.90 3.78
C ASP A 414 -1.06 53.31 4.08
N TRP A 415 -1.97 53.33 3.11
CA TRP A 415 -3.28 52.73 3.26
C TRP A 415 -3.25 51.18 3.27
N PHE A 416 -2.31 50.54 2.56
CA PHE A 416 -2.12 49.11 2.62
C PHE A 416 -1.54 48.63 3.95
N ALA A 417 -0.58 49.37 4.50
CA ALA A 417 0.01 49.08 5.80
C ALA A 417 -1.02 49.17 6.95
N ALA A 418 -1.99 50.07 6.85
CA ALA A 418 -3.08 50.21 7.83
C ALA A 418 -4.17 49.11 7.68
N LEU A 419 -4.39 48.58 6.47
CA LEU A 419 -5.38 47.52 6.21
C LEU A 419 -4.84 46.11 6.46
N LEU A 420 -3.53 45.90 6.34
CA LEU A 420 -2.90 44.56 6.46
C LEU A 420 -3.23 43.87 7.80
N PRO A 421 -3.15 44.50 8.99
CA PRO A 421 -3.51 43.84 10.25
C PRO A 421 -5.00 43.52 10.34
N ILE A 422 -5.88 44.32 9.72
CA ILE A 422 -7.32 44.04 9.67
C ILE A 422 -7.61 42.86 8.75
N LEU A 423 -6.98 42.81 7.59
CA LEU A 423 -7.10 41.68 6.64
C LEU A 423 -6.54 40.38 7.24
N LEU A 424 -5.44 40.44 7.96
CA LEU A 424 -4.88 39.27 8.67
C LEU A 424 -5.81 38.84 9.81
N ALA A 425 -6.38 39.74 10.60
CA ALA A 425 -7.32 39.41 11.67
C ALA A 425 -8.63 38.81 11.12
N VAL A 426 -9.17 39.37 10.03
CA VAL A 426 -10.34 38.80 9.34
C VAL A 426 -10.01 37.48 8.70
N GLY A 427 -8.87 37.34 8.01
CA GLY A 427 -8.41 36.11 7.37
C GLY A 427 -8.20 34.99 8.38
N THR A 428 -7.56 35.27 9.51
CA THR A 428 -7.39 34.29 10.60
C THR A 428 -8.71 33.89 11.24
N GLY A 429 -9.64 34.83 11.41
CA GLY A 429 -10.98 34.54 11.91
C GLY A 429 -11.78 33.66 10.95
N VAL A 430 -11.77 33.94 9.65
CA VAL A 430 -12.42 33.12 8.62
C VAL A 430 -11.79 31.74 8.55
N LEU A 431 -10.45 31.63 8.58
CA LEU A 431 -9.73 30.36 8.60
C LEU A 431 -10.08 29.53 9.83
N ALA A 432 -10.16 30.13 11.01
CA ALA A 432 -10.54 29.44 12.24
C ALA A 432 -11.98 28.89 12.17
N VAL A 433 -12.93 29.67 11.65
CA VAL A 433 -14.31 29.23 11.43
C VAL A 433 -14.36 28.10 10.38
N PHE A 434 -13.59 28.20 9.29
CA PHE A 434 -13.50 27.18 8.26
C PHE A 434 -12.95 25.86 8.84
N LEU A 435 -11.84 25.91 9.60
CA LEU A 435 -11.25 24.74 10.25
C LEU A 435 -12.21 24.09 11.26
N LEU A 436 -13.01 24.89 11.96
CA LEU A 436 -14.04 24.38 12.88
C LEU A 436 -15.20 23.69 12.15
N LEU A 437 -15.57 24.17 10.96
CA LEU A 437 -16.65 23.60 10.15
C LEU A 437 -16.17 22.43 9.27
N LEU A 438 -14.89 22.33 9.00
CA LEU A 438 -14.30 21.32 8.10
C LEU A 438 -14.66 19.88 8.49
N PRO A 439 -14.60 19.43 9.76
CA PRO A 439 -15.01 18.08 10.14
C PRO A 439 -16.52 17.83 9.90
N LEU A 440 -17.36 18.86 10.07
CA LEU A 440 -18.80 18.73 9.80
C LEU A 440 -19.09 18.60 8.30
N LEU A 441 -18.39 19.40 7.48
CA LEU A 441 -18.47 19.30 6.01
C LEU A 441 -17.97 17.95 5.52
N PHE A 442 -16.88 17.45 6.11
CA PHE A 442 -16.30 16.16 5.78
C PHE A 442 -17.29 15.00 6.08
N LEU A 443 -17.94 15.01 7.25
CA LEU A 443 -18.97 14.02 7.58
C LEU A 443 -20.14 14.04 6.60
N PHE A 444 -20.61 15.24 6.24
CA PHE A 444 -21.66 15.40 5.25
C PHE A 444 -21.25 14.84 3.88
N LEU A 445 -20.02 15.14 3.44
CA LEU A 445 -19.48 14.69 2.17
C LEU A 445 -19.35 13.16 2.14
N ILE A 446 -18.78 12.54 3.19
CA ILE A 446 -18.65 11.07 3.26
C ILE A 446 -20.01 10.38 3.20
N LYS A 447 -21.02 10.87 3.93
CA LYS A 447 -22.38 10.32 3.87
C LYS A 447 -22.96 10.41 2.45
N ARG A 448 -22.75 11.54 1.78
CA ARG A 448 -23.19 11.74 0.40
C ARG A 448 -22.49 10.81 -0.59
N LEU A 449 -21.16 10.69 -0.47
CA LEU A 449 -20.36 9.78 -1.33
C LEU A 449 -20.77 8.33 -1.13
N ARG A 450 -20.94 7.87 0.13
CA ARG A 450 -21.39 6.50 0.45
C ARG A 450 -22.75 6.21 -0.16
N ARG A 451 -23.70 7.15 -0.05
CA ARG A 451 -25.03 7.01 -0.65
C ARG A 451 -24.96 6.92 -2.18
N ASN A 452 -24.19 7.82 -2.81
CA ASN A 452 -24.03 7.81 -4.26
C ASN A 452 -23.42 6.48 -4.72
N ARG A 453 -22.35 6.01 -4.08
CA ARG A 453 -21.70 4.73 -4.38
C ARG A 453 -22.68 3.55 -4.30
N ARG A 454 -23.53 3.47 -3.24
CA ARG A 454 -24.55 2.43 -3.13
C ARG A 454 -25.65 2.55 -4.21
N ARG A 455 -25.97 3.77 -4.62
CA ARG A 455 -27.00 4.04 -5.63
C ARG A 455 -26.51 3.72 -7.05
N ASP A 456 -25.24 4.00 -7.31
CA ASP A 456 -24.63 3.85 -8.63
C ASP A 456 -24.05 2.42 -8.85
N GLU A 457 -24.24 1.52 -7.88
CA GLU A 457 -23.83 0.13 -7.97
C GLU A 457 -24.37 -0.54 -9.22
N PRO A 458 -23.50 -1.12 -10.10
CA PRO A 458 -23.93 -1.69 -11.37
C PRO A 458 -24.74 -2.98 -11.23
N VAL A 459 -24.53 -3.74 -10.14
CA VAL A 459 -25.23 -5.01 -9.86
C VAL A 459 -26.56 -4.74 -9.18
N PRO A 460 -27.73 -5.07 -9.81
CA PRO A 460 -29.04 -4.71 -9.28
C PRO A 460 -29.33 -5.31 -7.90
N GLU A 461 -28.87 -6.53 -7.60
CA GLU A 461 -29.03 -7.20 -6.30
C GLU A 461 -28.34 -6.41 -5.18
N VAL A 462 -27.09 -6.04 -5.41
CA VAL A 462 -26.27 -5.27 -4.45
C VAL A 462 -26.87 -3.88 -4.26
N ARG A 463 -27.37 -3.29 -5.35
CA ARG A 463 -28.01 -1.98 -5.34
C ARG A 463 -29.31 -1.96 -4.52
N VAL A 464 -30.13 -3.02 -4.60
CA VAL A 464 -31.37 -3.17 -3.79
C VAL A 464 -31.01 -3.36 -2.31
N VAL A 465 -29.99 -4.15 -1.98
CA VAL A 465 -29.48 -4.29 -0.61
C VAL A 465 -28.91 -2.97 -0.10
N GLY A 466 -28.20 -2.24 -0.94
CA GLY A 466 -27.69 -0.89 -0.63
C GLY A 466 -28.79 0.12 -0.29
N ALA A 467 -29.97 0.01 -0.94
CA ALA A 467 -31.15 0.81 -0.62
C ALA A 467 -31.68 0.52 0.80
N TRP A 468 -31.72 -0.74 1.21
CA TRP A 468 -32.09 -1.14 2.57
C TRP A 468 -31.13 -0.57 3.63
N ASP A 469 -29.84 -0.70 3.40
CA ASP A 469 -28.83 -0.18 4.31
C ASP A 469 -28.90 1.35 4.45
N GLU A 470 -29.14 2.07 3.35
CA GLU A 470 -29.33 3.52 3.37
C GLU A 470 -30.58 3.94 4.14
N LEU A 471 -31.66 3.17 4.03
CA LEU A 471 -32.88 3.42 4.80
C LEU A 471 -32.62 3.26 6.30
N LEU A 472 -31.98 2.17 6.70
CA LEU A 472 -31.63 1.92 8.10
C LEU A 472 -30.68 2.98 8.66
N ASP A 473 -29.68 3.38 7.88
CA ASP A 473 -28.76 4.46 8.25
C ASP A 473 -29.52 5.78 8.46
N SER A 474 -30.51 6.06 7.61
CA SER A 474 -31.38 7.25 7.75
C SER A 474 -32.20 7.22 9.03
N TYR A 475 -32.75 6.07 9.42
CA TYR A 475 -33.48 5.93 10.69
C TYR A 475 -32.59 6.15 11.90
N VAL A 476 -31.40 5.55 11.91
CA VAL A 476 -30.43 5.71 12.99
C VAL A 476 -29.99 7.17 13.12
N ASP A 477 -29.75 7.85 12.01
CA ASP A 477 -29.37 9.26 12.00
C ASP A 477 -30.48 10.16 12.57
N HIS A 478 -31.75 9.83 12.33
CA HIS A 478 -32.92 10.50 12.90
C HIS A 478 -33.34 9.96 14.28
N ARG A 479 -32.49 9.10 14.91
CA ARG A 479 -32.70 8.49 16.24
C ARG A 479 -33.95 7.62 16.35
N ILE A 480 -34.40 7.05 15.23
CA ILE A 480 -35.42 6.02 15.22
C ILE A 480 -34.78 4.69 15.62
N ALA A 481 -35.35 4.02 16.60
CA ALA A 481 -34.81 2.75 17.09
C ALA A 481 -34.92 1.65 16.04
N VAL A 482 -33.78 1.06 15.66
CA VAL A 482 -33.71 -0.04 14.71
C VAL A 482 -33.22 -1.29 15.48
N PRO A 483 -34.05 -2.36 15.61
CA PRO A 483 -33.64 -3.60 16.26
C PRO A 483 -32.47 -4.25 15.50
N THR A 484 -31.57 -4.91 16.21
CA THR A 484 -30.43 -5.64 15.66
C THR A 484 -30.57 -7.13 15.87
N GLY A 485 -29.99 -7.95 15.00
CA GLY A 485 -29.98 -9.40 15.13
C GLY A 485 -31.30 -10.11 14.79
N VAL A 486 -32.23 -9.42 14.09
CA VAL A 486 -33.53 -9.96 13.66
C VAL A 486 -33.70 -9.83 12.15
N SER A 487 -34.68 -10.51 11.56
CA SER A 487 -34.95 -10.48 10.13
C SER A 487 -35.35 -9.07 9.64
N ARG A 488 -35.14 -8.78 8.33
CA ARG A 488 -35.53 -7.51 7.71
C ARG A 488 -37.01 -7.18 7.90
N GLN A 489 -37.89 -8.19 7.76
CA GLN A 489 -39.32 -8.05 7.99
C GLN A 489 -39.63 -7.69 9.46
N SER A 490 -38.91 -8.29 10.43
CA SER A 490 -39.07 -7.95 11.84
C SER A 490 -38.61 -6.53 12.14
N ILE A 491 -37.52 -6.07 11.50
CA ILE A 491 -37.04 -4.67 11.61
C ILE A 491 -38.12 -3.73 11.04
N ALA A 492 -38.60 -4.00 9.83
CA ALA A 492 -39.63 -3.17 9.18
C ALA A 492 -40.91 -3.08 9.98
N ALA A 493 -41.38 -4.20 10.54
CA ALA A 493 -42.53 -4.25 11.43
C ALA A 493 -42.32 -3.46 12.72
N ALA A 494 -41.14 -3.53 13.33
CA ALA A 494 -40.81 -2.77 14.54
C ALA A 494 -40.73 -1.26 14.30
N VAL A 495 -40.24 -0.84 13.14
CA VAL A 495 -40.21 0.56 12.71
C VAL A 495 -41.60 1.05 12.35
N GLY A 496 -42.45 0.18 11.81
CA GLY A 496 -43.87 0.43 11.55
C GLY A 496 -44.18 1.44 10.43
N ARG A 497 -43.20 1.68 9.51
CA ARG A 497 -43.35 2.62 8.40
C ARG A 497 -43.65 1.89 7.09
N PRO A 498 -44.59 2.37 6.26
CA PRO A 498 -44.99 1.69 5.04
C PRO A 498 -43.84 1.45 4.06
N GLN A 499 -42.94 2.46 3.89
CA GLN A 499 -41.79 2.39 3.01
C GLN A 499 -40.78 1.34 3.47
N ALA A 500 -40.56 1.19 4.80
CA ALA A 500 -39.71 0.16 5.36
C ALA A 500 -40.24 -1.24 5.10
N ILE A 501 -41.57 -1.43 5.22
CA ILE A 501 -42.21 -2.73 4.99
C ILE A 501 -42.15 -3.09 3.48
N ALA A 502 -42.43 -2.13 2.61
CA ALA A 502 -42.34 -2.33 1.16
C ALA A 502 -40.91 -2.64 0.71
N LEU A 503 -39.92 -1.90 1.23
CA LEU A 503 -38.53 -2.11 0.89
C LEU A 503 -37.97 -3.44 1.44
N ALA A 504 -38.36 -3.86 2.66
CA ALA A 504 -37.97 -5.16 3.21
C ALA A 504 -38.45 -6.31 2.31
N ALA A 505 -39.70 -6.24 1.83
CA ALA A 505 -40.28 -7.22 0.91
C ALA A 505 -39.52 -7.22 -0.44
N ALA A 506 -39.20 -6.04 -0.98
CA ALA A 506 -38.45 -5.92 -2.25
C ALA A 506 -37.01 -6.50 -2.13
N VAL A 507 -36.32 -6.26 -1.01
CA VAL A 507 -35.00 -6.80 -0.78
C VAL A 507 -35.02 -8.31 -0.57
N ASP A 508 -35.98 -8.84 0.20
CA ASP A 508 -36.13 -10.28 0.37
C ASP A 508 -36.45 -10.97 -0.97
N ALA A 509 -37.28 -10.37 -1.80
CA ALA A 509 -37.53 -10.85 -3.16
C ALA A 509 -36.26 -10.82 -4.02
N ALA A 510 -35.45 -9.76 -3.93
CA ALA A 510 -34.20 -9.65 -4.70
C ALA A 510 -33.14 -10.66 -4.28
N VAL A 511 -33.08 -11.03 -2.99
CA VAL A 511 -32.08 -11.96 -2.44
C VAL A 511 -32.48 -13.43 -2.59
N PHE A 512 -33.79 -13.75 -2.53
CA PHE A 512 -34.28 -15.14 -2.46
C PHE A 512 -35.07 -15.59 -3.70
N ALA A 513 -35.27 -14.73 -4.72
CA ALA A 513 -35.99 -15.12 -5.95
C ALA A 513 -35.08 -15.96 -6.86
N GLU A 514 -35.68 -16.85 -7.64
CA GLU A 514 -34.97 -17.65 -8.66
C GLU A 514 -34.40 -16.80 -9.82
N HIS A 515 -34.89 -15.58 -9.98
CA HIS A 515 -34.45 -14.68 -11.05
C HIS A 515 -33.87 -13.41 -10.45
N PRO A 516 -32.70 -12.93 -10.96
CA PRO A 516 -32.08 -11.71 -10.48
C PRO A 516 -33.02 -10.49 -10.67
N PRO A 517 -32.98 -9.51 -9.75
CA PRO A 517 -33.77 -8.30 -9.89
C PRO A 517 -33.32 -7.49 -11.11
N THR A 518 -34.26 -6.78 -11.72
CA THR A 518 -33.97 -5.89 -12.84
C THR A 518 -33.45 -4.52 -12.33
N ARG A 519 -32.85 -3.74 -13.22
CA ARG A 519 -32.47 -2.35 -12.91
C ARG A 519 -33.68 -1.51 -12.49
N GLU A 520 -34.82 -1.74 -13.12
CA GLU A 520 -36.07 -1.06 -12.81
C GLU A 520 -36.57 -1.36 -11.39
N SER A 521 -36.45 -2.63 -10.93
CA SER A 521 -36.79 -2.99 -9.55
C SER A 521 -35.83 -2.37 -8.53
N ALA A 522 -34.56 -2.22 -8.88
CA ALA A 522 -33.61 -1.52 -8.05
C ALA A 522 -33.87 -0.01 -7.98
N ASP A 523 -34.28 0.60 -9.10
CA ASP A 523 -34.71 2.01 -9.13
C ASP A 523 -35.96 2.24 -8.28
N ALA A 524 -36.92 1.34 -8.33
CA ALA A 524 -38.12 1.39 -7.49
C ALA A 524 -37.77 1.27 -5.98
N ALA A 525 -36.85 0.41 -5.62
CA ALA A 525 -36.36 0.30 -4.24
C ALA A 525 -35.71 1.62 -3.75
N TRP A 526 -34.90 2.28 -4.57
CA TRP A 526 -34.32 3.58 -4.24
C TRP A 526 -35.34 4.71 -4.19
N ALA A 527 -36.42 4.65 -4.99
CA ALA A 527 -37.52 5.60 -4.90
C ALA A 527 -38.24 5.56 -3.54
N LEU A 528 -38.43 4.35 -2.95
CA LEU A 528 -38.95 4.20 -1.59
C LEU A 528 -38.04 4.84 -0.54
N VAL A 529 -36.73 4.71 -0.70
CA VAL A 529 -35.73 5.37 0.20
C VAL A 529 -35.84 6.89 0.08
N ASP A 530 -35.95 7.43 -1.14
CA ASP A 530 -36.01 8.87 -1.36
C ASP A 530 -37.32 9.44 -0.79
N GLU A 531 -38.45 8.75 -0.96
CA GLU A 531 -39.75 9.12 -0.40
C GLU A 531 -39.70 9.16 1.14
N GLU A 532 -39.17 8.12 1.77
CA GLU A 532 -39.07 8.05 3.23
C GLU A 532 -38.15 9.15 3.80
N ARG A 533 -37.04 9.41 3.13
CA ARG A 533 -36.13 10.50 3.53
C ARG A 533 -36.75 11.88 3.39
N ALA A 534 -37.51 12.11 2.36
CA ALA A 534 -38.30 13.34 2.18
C ALA A 534 -39.27 13.53 3.35
N GLY A 535 -40.03 12.48 3.69
CA GLY A 535 -40.96 12.49 4.82
C GLY A 535 -40.29 12.74 6.17
N LEU A 536 -39.09 12.12 6.41
CA LEU A 536 -38.31 12.37 7.60
C LEU A 536 -37.80 13.84 7.66
N THR A 537 -37.45 14.39 6.52
CA THR A 537 -36.99 15.78 6.39
C THR A 537 -38.10 16.76 6.63
N GLU A 538 -39.30 16.55 6.05
CA GLU A 538 -40.45 17.43 6.21
C GLU A 538 -40.94 17.50 7.67
N SER A 539 -40.89 16.37 8.37
CA SER A 539 -41.33 16.28 9.77
C SER A 539 -40.28 16.82 10.78
N SER A 540 -39.09 17.23 10.33
CA SER A 540 -37.95 17.60 11.19
C SER A 540 -37.71 19.12 11.19
N THR A 541 -37.30 19.69 12.34
CA THR A 541 -36.81 21.08 12.43
C THR A 541 -35.46 21.24 11.73
N LEU A 542 -35.06 22.46 11.36
CA LEU A 542 -33.73 22.74 10.78
C LEU A 542 -32.58 22.23 11.67
N PHE A 543 -32.74 22.35 12.98
CA PHE A 543 -31.75 21.88 13.95
C PHE A 543 -31.66 20.34 14.01
N ASP A 544 -32.78 19.65 13.89
CA ASP A 544 -32.82 18.17 13.85
C ASP A 544 -32.21 17.65 12.54
N ARG A 545 -32.44 18.34 11.41
CA ARG A 545 -31.79 18.02 10.12
C ARG A 545 -30.28 18.14 10.20
N LEU A 546 -29.79 19.21 10.83
CA LEU A 546 -28.35 19.44 11.03
C LEU A 546 -27.76 18.35 11.94
N LYS A 547 -28.44 18.01 13.06
CA LYS A 547 -28.01 16.92 13.95
C LYS A 547 -27.97 15.58 13.23
N ALA A 548 -28.96 15.25 12.42
CA ALA A 548 -28.98 14.01 11.65
C ALA A 548 -27.85 13.97 10.61
N ALA A 549 -27.53 15.11 9.96
CA ALA A 549 -26.46 15.20 8.98
C ALA A 549 -25.07 14.92 9.58
N VAL A 550 -24.81 15.33 10.83
CA VAL A 550 -23.54 15.14 11.52
C VAL A 550 -23.52 13.97 12.52
N ASN A 551 -24.60 13.19 12.59
CA ASN A 551 -24.69 12.05 13.48
C ASN A 551 -23.75 10.91 13.03
N LEU A 552 -22.88 10.45 13.92
CA LEU A 552 -21.94 9.34 13.66
C LEU A 552 -22.55 7.95 13.89
N ALA A 553 -23.78 7.87 14.42
CA ALA A 553 -24.40 6.60 14.80
C ALA A 553 -24.56 5.62 13.62
N SER A 554 -24.82 6.14 12.40
CA SER A 554 -24.91 5.31 11.18
C SER A 554 -23.58 4.69 10.77
N PHE A 555 -22.44 5.29 11.12
CA PHE A 555 -21.12 4.67 10.93
C PHE A 555 -20.85 3.59 11.99
N LEU A 556 -21.19 3.87 13.24
CA LEU A 556 -20.96 2.95 14.36
C LEU A 556 -21.82 1.68 14.28
N ARG A 557 -22.93 1.70 13.54
CA ARG A 557 -23.79 0.52 13.33
C ARG A 557 -23.06 -0.66 12.67
N HIS A 558 -22.07 -0.37 11.85
CA HIS A 558 -21.28 -1.39 11.14
C HIS A 558 -20.11 -1.93 11.99
N PHE A 559 -19.81 -1.30 13.13
CA PHE A 559 -18.84 -1.84 14.10
C PHE A 559 -19.57 -2.74 15.08
N THR A 560 -19.20 -4.01 15.13
CA THR A 560 -19.84 -5.00 16.00
C THR A 560 -19.80 -4.58 17.47
N PRO A 561 -20.87 -4.83 18.29
CA PRO A 561 -20.96 -4.35 19.67
C PRO A 561 -19.85 -4.84 20.63
N ARG A 562 -19.13 -5.90 20.26
CA ARG A 562 -18.05 -6.48 21.08
C ARG A 562 -16.79 -5.62 21.14
N ALA A 563 -16.45 -4.93 20.05
CA ALA A 563 -15.26 -4.06 20.02
C ALA A 563 -15.46 -2.76 20.82
N VAL A 564 -16.68 -2.21 20.84
CA VAL A 564 -17.00 -0.97 21.57
C VAL A 564 -17.08 -1.22 23.08
N LEU A 565 -17.56 -2.38 23.52
CA LEU A 565 -17.61 -2.76 24.94
C LEU A 565 -16.22 -3.05 25.51
N ALA A 566 -15.31 -3.62 24.72
CA ALA A 566 -13.92 -3.85 25.13
C ALA A 566 -13.14 -2.54 25.30
N ALA A 567 -13.31 -1.58 24.37
CA ALA A 567 -12.68 -0.26 24.46
C ALA A 567 -13.26 0.62 25.59
N GLY A 568 -14.57 0.52 25.86
CA GLY A 568 -15.22 1.25 26.96
C GLY A 568 -14.81 0.75 28.34
N LEU A 569 -14.65 -0.57 28.52
CA LEU A 569 -14.27 -1.17 29.81
C LEU A 569 -12.79 -0.95 30.16
N SER A 570 -11.91 -0.79 29.17
CA SER A 570 -10.50 -0.48 29.41
C SER A 570 -10.29 0.96 29.89
N LEU A 571 -11.12 1.91 29.46
CA LEU A 571 -11.07 3.31 29.92
C LEU A 571 -11.58 3.50 31.35
N PHE A 572 -12.49 2.63 31.84
CA PHE A 572 -12.97 2.70 33.22
C PHE A 572 -12.07 1.95 34.22
N ARG A 573 -11.29 0.96 33.79
CA ARG A 573 -10.38 0.20 34.65
C ARG A 573 -9.10 0.95 35.06
N HIS A 574 -8.76 2.02 34.36
CA HIS A 574 -7.57 2.84 34.68
C HIS A 574 -7.82 3.97 35.69
N LYS A 575 -9.06 4.10 36.20
CA LYS A 575 -9.42 5.14 37.17
C LYS A 575 -9.54 4.66 38.63
N GLU A 576 -9.46 3.36 38.89
CA GLU A 576 -9.62 2.82 40.24
C GLU A 576 -8.31 2.34 40.92
N THR A 577 -7.15 2.54 40.31
CA THR A 577 -5.85 2.16 40.93
C THR A 577 -5.00 3.37 41.31
N ARG A 578 -5.65 4.52 41.61
CA ARG A 578 -5.00 5.66 42.30
C ARG A 578 -5.94 6.22 43.38
N GLN A 579 -6.07 5.49 44.46
CA GLN A 579 -6.31 6.02 45.81
C GLN A 579 -5.51 5.18 46.82
#